data_68a88622f3ebe21f4b55f4e981ef91d3
#
_entry.id   68a88622f3ebe21f4b55f4e981ef91d3
#
_cell.length_a   1.000
_cell.length_b   1.000
_cell.length_c   1.000
_cell.angle_alpha   90.00
_cell.angle_beta   90.00
_cell.angle_gamma   90.00
#
_symmetry.space_group_name_H-M   'P 1'
#
loop_
_entity.id
_entity.type
_entity.pdbx_description
1 polymer ?
#
loop_
_entity_poly.entity_id
_entity_poly.type
_entity_poly.pdbx_seq_one_letter_code
_entity_poly.pdbx_strand_id
1 'polypeptide(L)'
;AFGTTFDSIPYPRPYLSAESVRLIWWRERLGRKTKPRVGLVWQGNSNHSKDQYRSVKFDTIAPHLLPDFDWYSLQFDISEQDEKLIDQIRNLTHFGKTIGDFSETAALCKLMDRVVCVDTSIAHLAGAIGCNVDLMLCNSADARWHASGDKSPWYSRMQIHRKNRGEDWSPFFKRVVESIRQIELSNL
;
A
#
# COMPACT_ATOMS: atom_id res chain seq x y z
N ALA A 1 -18.16 23.71 15.78
CA ALA A 1 -17.42 23.13 14.64
C ALA A 1 -16.24 24.04 14.33
N PHE A 2 -15.09 23.48 14.01
CA PHE A 2 -13.83 24.22 13.79
C PHE A 2 -13.78 24.96 12.43
N GLY A 3 -14.84 24.93 11.62
CA GLY A 3 -14.86 25.54 10.28
C GLY A 3 -13.87 24.92 9.30
N THR A 4 -13.39 23.70 9.59
CA THR A 4 -12.41 23.00 8.76
C THR A 4 -13.02 22.67 7.40
N THR A 5 -12.36 23.11 6.35
CA THR A 5 -12.59 22.70 4.95
C THR A 5 -11.51 21.73 4.53
N PHE A 6 -11.62 21.14 3.35
CA PHE A 6 -10.59 20.25 2.84
C PHE A 6 -9.23 20.94 2.65
N ASP A 7 -9.23 22.21 2.28
CA ASP A 7 -8.01 23.00 2.11
C ASP A 7 -7.38 23.44 3.44
N SER A 8 -8.15 23.35 4.54
CA SER A 8 -7.74 23.74 5.89
C SER A 8 -7.60 22.59 6.87
N ILE A 9 -7.55 21.33 6.37
CA ILE A 9 -7.27 20.17 7.21
C ILE A 9 -5.92 20.35 7.89
N PRO A 10 -5.87 20.39 9.23
CA PRO A 10 -4.60 20.46 9.94
C PRO A 10 -3.81 19.15 9.76
N TYR A 11 -2.49 19.24 9.65
CA TYR A 11 -1.56 18.12 9.55
C TYR A 11 -1.46 17.43 8.17
N PRO A 12 -1.13 18.16 7.09
CA PRO A 12 -0.71 17.53 5.83
C PRO A 12 0.68 16.87 5.94
N ARG A 13 1.36 17.06 7.09
CA ARG A 13 2.71 16.51 7.36
C ARG A 13 2.62 15.20 8.14
N PRO A 14 3.65 14.34 8.05
CA PRO A 14 3.75 13.15 8.89
C PRO A 14 3.63 13.50 10.37
N TYR A 15 2.78 12.76 11.10
CA TYR A 15 2.53 12.97 12.53
C TYR A 15 2.76 11.70 13.37
N LEU A 16 3.12 10.59 12.71
CA LEU A 16 3.61 9.37 13.35
C LEU A 16 5.03 9.07 12.87
N SER A 17 5.76 8.29 13.64
CA SER A 17 7.10 7.80 13.31
C SER A 17 7.21 6.31 13.61
N ALA A 18 8.03 5.60 12.82
CA ALA A 18 8.41 4.23 13.14
C ALA A 18 9.50 4.21 14.22
N GLU A 19 9.49 3.22 15.09
CA GLU A 19 10.48 3.03 16.15
C GLU A 19 11.85 2.71 15.56
N SER A 20 12.91 3.42 16.05
CA SER A 20 14.27 3.27 15.52
C SER A 20 14.81 1.85 15.66
N VAL A 21 14.52 1.17 16.76
CA VAL A 21 14.97 -0.21 17.00
C VAL A 21 14.38 -1.16 15.96
N ARG A 22 13.09 -1.03 15.66
CA ARG A 22 12.40 -1.84 14.65
C ARG A 22 12.90 -1.52 13.24
N LEU A 23 13.19 -0.26 12.95
CA LEU A 23 13.80 0.15 11.67
C LEU A 23 15.16 -0.51 11.44
N ILE A 24 16.00 -0.57 12.47
CA ILE A 24 17.32 -1.22 12.39
C ILE A 24 17.12 -2.72 12.12
N TRP A 25 16.30 -3.37 12.92
CA TRP A 25 16.05 -4.81 12.80
C TRP A 25 15.49 -5.20 11.42
N TRP A 26 14.50 -4.46 10.92
CA TRP A 26 13.94 -4.71 9.60
C TRP A 26 14.92 -4.39 8.47
N ARG A 27 15.76 -3.35 8.62
CA ARG A 27 16.78 -3.01 7.62
C ARG A 27 17.80 -4.14 7.45
N GLU A 28 18.23 -4.73 8.56
CA GLU A 28 19.12 -5.89 8.53
C GLU A 28 18.46 -7.09 7.86
N ARG A 29 17.22 -7.37 8.20
CA ARG A 29 16.45 -8.48 7.64
C ARG A 29 16.13 -8.32 6.15
N LEU A 30 15.85 -7.12 5.70
CA LEU A 30 15.64 -6.80 4.29
C LEU A 30 16.94 -6.83 3.48
N GLY A 31 18.10 -6.73 4.11
CA GLY A 31 19.41 -6.75 3.48
C GLY A 31 19.69 -5.54 2.58
N ARG A 32 20.66 -5.71 1.70
CA ARG A 32 21.07 -4.65 0.76
C ARG A 32 19.97 -4.39 -0.27
N LYS A 33 19.60 -3.14 -0.44
CA LYS A 33 18.67 -2.71 -1.49
C LYS A 33 19.36 -2.72 -2.85
N THR A 34 18.82 -3.45 -3.79
CA THR A 34 19.30 -3.55 -5.19
C THR A 34 18.29 -3.01 -6.19
N LYS A 35 17.02 -2.99 -5.81
CA LYS A 35 15.88 -2.47 -6.59
C LYS A 35 15.01 -1.60 -5.70
N PRO A 36 14.11 -0.79 -6.27
CA PRO A 36 13.08 -0.12 -5.47
C PRO A 36 12.22 -1.16 -4.73
N ARG A 37 11.96 -0.91 -3.46
CA ARG A 37 11.14 -1.76 -2.60
C ARG A 37 9.71 -1.28 -2.60
N VAL A 38 8.78 -2.15 -2.93
CA VAL A 38 7.35 -1.84 -2.97
C VAL A 38 6.60 -2.71 -1.97
N GLY A 39 5.99 -2.08 -0.97
CA GLY A 39 5.08 -2.73 -0.04
C GLY A 39 3.71 -2.94 -0.69
N LEU A 40 3.10 -4.10 -0.53
CA LEU A 40 1.83 -4.45 -1.16
C LEU A 40 0.78 -4.89 -0.14
N VAL A 41 -0.43 -4.31 -0.24
CA VAL A 41 -1.62 -4.71 0.54
C VAL A 41 -2.81 -4.82 -0.40
N TRP A 42 -3.33 -6.02 -0.58
CA TRP A 42 -4.40 -6.29 -1.56
C TRP A 42 -5.76 -6.56 -0.95
N GLN A 43 -5.83 -6.80 0.36
CA GLN A 43 -7.09 -7.07 1.05
C GLN A 43 -7.17 -6.39 2.41
N GLY A 44 -8.40 -6.09 2.84
CA GLY A 44 -8.71 -5.58 4.16
C GLY A 44 -9.14 -6.68 5.13
N ASN A 45 -9.86 -6.28 6.17
CA ASN A 45 -10.47 -7.21 7.10
C ASN A 45 -11.75 -7.79 6.47
N SER A 46 -11.78 -9.08 6.25
CA SER A 46 -12.92 -9.83 5.65
C SER A 46 -14.22 -9.70 6.45
N ASN A 47 -14.15 -9.39 7.75
CA ASN A 47 -15.33 -9.14 8.59
C ASN A 47 -15.97 -7.76 8.32
N HIS A 48 -15.35 -6.90 7.54
CA HIS A 48 -15.91 -5.59 7.21
C HIS A 48 -16.95 -5.73 6.10
N SER A 49 -18.16 -5.21 6.31
CA SER A 49 -19.31 -5.37 5.40
C SER A 49 -19.07 -4.92 3.94
N LYS A 50 -18.13 -3.99 3.73
CA LYS A 50 -17.75 -3.48 2.40
C LYS A 50 -16.46 -4.09 1.88
N ASP A 51 -15.89 -5.09 2.53
CA ASP A 51 -14.58 -5.63 2.15
C ASP A 51 -14.57 -6.21 0.73
N GLN A 52 -15.63 -6.88 0.33
CA GLN A 52 -15.81 -7.43 -1.02
C GLN A 52 -15.66 -6.41 -2.16
N TYR A 53 -15.83 -5.11 -1.89
CA TYR A 53 -15.72 -4.05 -2.90
C TYR A 53 -14.31 -3.47 -2.99
N ARG A 54 -13.55 -3.49 -1.89
CA ARG A 54 -12.22 -2.87 -1.80
C ARG A 54 -11.08 -3.88 -1.88
N SER A 55 -11.29 -5.10 -1.44
CA SER A 55 -10.28 -6.17 -1.50
C SER A 55 -10.22 -6.77 -2.89
N VAL A 56 -9.04 -7.19 -3.29
CA VAL A 56 -8.78 -7.88 -4.56
C VAL A 56 -8.14 -9.24 -4.29
N LYS A 57 -8.45 -10.22 -5.09
CA LYS A 57 -7.81 -11.53 -5.00
C LYS A 57 -6.35 -11.43 -5.45
N PHE A 58 -5.46 -12.07 -4.73
CA PHE A 58 -4.04 -11.99 -5.03
C PHE A 58 -3.69 -12.56 -6.42
N ASP A 59 -4.33 -13.65 -6.84
CA ASP A 59 -4.18 -14.27 -8.15
C ASP A 59 -4.48 -13.30 -9.32
N THR A 60 -5.35 -12.33 -9.08
CA THR A 60 -5.71 -11.30 -10.07
C THR A 60 -4.60 -10.27 -10.29
N ILE A 61 -3.81 -9.96 -9.27
CA ILE A 61 -2.76 -8.94 -9.31
C ILE A 61 -1.35 -9.51 -9.45
N ALA A 62 -1.12 -10.74 -9.01
CA ALA A 62 0.17 -11.41 -9.05
C ALA A 62 0.85 -11.39 -10.43
N PRO A 63 0.14 -11.59 -11.57
CA PRO A 63 0.76 -11.53 -12.90
C PRO A 63 1.33 -10.16 -13.29
N HIS A 64 0.99 -9.10 -12.55
CA HIS A 64 1.41 -7.72 -12.82
C HIS A 64 2.53 -7.22 -11.90
N LEU A 65 3.07 -8.07 -11.03
CA LEU A 65 4.22 -7.74 -10.19
C LEU A 65 5.49 -7.67 -11.05
N LEU A 66 5.88 -6.46 -11.41
CA LEU A 66 7.01 -6.23 -12.30
C LEU A 66 8.33 -6.69 -11.68
N PRO A 67 9.25 -7.28 -12.47
CA PRO A 67 10.55 -7.75 -11.99
C PRO A 67 11.54 -6.62 -11.69
N ASP A 68 11.21 -5.38 -12.07
CA ASP A 68 11.99 -4.18 -11.77
C ASP A 68 11.97 -3.81 -10.28
N PHE A 69 11.04 -4.35 -9.52
CA PHE A 69 10.83 -4.07 -8.10
C PHE A 69 11.09 -5.30 -7.23
N ASP A 70 11.51 -5.06 -5.99
CA ASP A 70 11.42 -6.03 -4.90
C ASP A 70 10.11 -5.77 -4.15
N TRP A 71 9.17 -6.72 -4.23
CA TRP A 71 7.85 -6.63 -3.61
C TRP A 71 7.87 -7.23 -2.22
N TYR A 72 7.16 -6.58 -1.29
CA TYR A 72 7.03 -7.04 0.08
C TYR A 72 5.56 -7.03 0.48
N SER A 73 5.02 -8.20 0.80
CA SER A 73 3.68 -8.29 1.35
C SER A 73 3.65 -7.69 2.76
N LEU A 74 2.81 -6.68 2.95
CA LEU A 74 2.52 -6.07 4.24
C LEU A 74 1.22 -6.65 4.85
N GLN A 75 0.64 -7.69 4.23
CA GLN A 75 -0.49 -8.43 4.78
C GLN A 75 -0.06 -9.19 6.02
N PHE A 76 -0.87 -9.11 7.07
CA PHE A 76 -0.68 -9.92 8.28
C PHE A 76 -1.16 -11.35 8.06
N ASP A 77 -2.40 -11.50 7.62
CA ASP A 77 -3.01 -12.78 7.29
C ASP A 77 -3.22 -12.91 5.78
N ILE A 78 -2.91 -14.08 5.26
CA ILE A 78 -3.16 -14.47 3.87
C ILE A 78 -3.78 -15.87 3.84
N SER A 79 -4.47 -16.20 2.74
CA SER A 79 -5.00 -17.55 2.54
C SER A 79 -3.88 -18.52 2.19
N GLU A 80 -4.09 -19.82 2.45
CA GLU A 80 -3.16 -20.87 2.01
C GLU A 80 -2.95 -20.87 0.48
N GLN A 81 -3.97 -20.46 -0.27
CA GLN A 81 -3.87 -20.33 -1.73
C GLN A 81 -2.92 -19.19 -2.11
N ASP A 82 -3.03 -18.04 -1.44
CA ASP A 82 -2.15 -16.89 -1.67
C ASP A 82 -0.71 -17.24 -1.26
N GLU A 83 -0.52 -17.94 -0.13
CA GLU A 83 0.80 -18.36 0.33
C GLU A 83 1.52 -19.23 -0.72
N LYS A 84 0.83 -20.25 -1.24
CA LYS A 84 1.35 -21.12 -2.30
C LYS A 84 1.70 -20.36 -3.59
N LEU A 85 0.95 -19.32 -3.92
CA LEU A 85 1.22 -18.50 -5.08
C LEU A 85 2.41 -17.55 -4.84
N ILE A 86 2.50 -16.96 -3.65
CA ILE A 86 3.62 -16.10 -3.25
C ILE A 86 4.95 -16.85 -3.31
N ASP A 87 5.00 -18.10 -2.85
CA ASP A 87 6.20 -18.94 -2.88
C ASP A 87 6.75 -19.18 -4.30
N GLN A 88 5.92 -19.03 -5.32
CA GLN A 88 6.32 -19.15 -6.73
C GLN A 88 6.86 -17.84 -7.34
N ILE A 89 6.70 -16.71 -6.64
CA ILE A 89 7.06 -15.38 -7.14
C ILE A 89 8.40 -14.94 -6.56
N ARG A 90 9.47 -15.00 -7.37
CA ARG A 90 10.85 -14.77 -6.90
C ARG A 90 11.12 -13.39 -6.30
N ASN A 91 10.44 -12.36 -6.78
CA ASN A 91 10.65 -10.97 -6.36
C ASN A 91 9.57 -10.48 -5.39
N LEU A 92 8.85 -11.40 -4.74
CA LEU A 92 7.89 -11.09 -3.67
C LEU A 92 8.28 -11.84 -2.39
N THR A 93 8.37 -11.11 -1.31
CA THR A 93 8.63 -11.66 0.04
C THR A 93 7.44 -11.42 0.93
N HIS A 94 6.98 -12.46 1.62
CA HIS A 94 5.97 -12.37 2.67
C HIS A 94 6.58 -12.75 4.02
N PHE A 95 6.38 -11.91 5.03
CA PHE A 95 6.94 -12.14 6.36
C PHE A 95 5.96 -12.79 7.33
N GLY A 96 4.69 -12.87 6.97
CA GLY A 96 3.64 -13.52 7.74
C GLY A 96 3.58 -13.01 9.18
N LYS A 97 3.52 -13.95 10.11
CA LYS A 97 3.43 -13.68 11.55
C LYS A 97 4.64 -12.95 12.16
N THR A 98 5.72 -12.75 11.40
CA THR A 98 6.84 -11.89 11.84
C THR A 98 6.40 -10.43 11.97
N ILE A 99 5.34 -10.02 11.24
CA ILE A 99 4.69 -8.73 11.40
C ILE A 99 3.73 -8.85 12.59
N GLY A 100 4.24 -8.67 13.81
CA GLY A 100 3.45 -8.92 15.03
C GLY A 100 2.40 -7.87 15.35
N ASP A 101 2.68 -6.59 15.00
CA ASP A 101 1.82 -5.45 15.33
C ASP A 101 1.99 -4.29 14.33
N PHE A 102 1.24 -3.20 14.58
CA PHE A 102 1.33 -1.98 13.76
C PHE A 102 2.70 -1.27 13.85
N SER A 103 3.48 -1.47 14.90
CA SER A 103 4.83 -0.88 15.00
C SER A 103 5.79 -1.58 14.04
N GLU A 104 5.66 -2.90 13.87
CA GLU A 104 6.39 -3.66 12.85
C GLU A 104 5.97 -3.24 11.44
N THR A 105 4.66 -3.12 11.22
CA THR A 105 4.13 -2.65 9.93
C THR A 105 4.61 -1.24 9.61
N ALA A 106 4.66 -0.33 10.60
CA ALA A 106 5.17 1.03 10.42
C ALA A 106 6.65 1.04 10.01
N ALA A 107 7.48 0.20 10.66
CA ALA A 107 8.89 0.09 10.32
C ALA A 107 9.10 -0.46 8.90
N LEU A 108 8.35 -1.50 8.53
CA LEU A 108 8.38 -2.04 7.16
C LEU A 108 7.94 -1.00 6.13
N CYS A 109 6.80 -0.33 6.33
CA CYS A 109 6.32 0.74 5.44
C CYS A 109 7.39 1.82 5.25
N LYS A 110 8.07 2.22 6.32
CA LYS A 110 9.11 3.26 6.26
C LYS A 110 10.36 2.85 5.48
N LEU A 111 10.59 1.56 5.31
CA LEU A 111 11.71 1.00 4.54
C LEU A 111 11.35 0.69 3.09
N MET A 112 10.09 0.89 2.71
CA MET A 112 9.65 0.81 1.32
C MET A 112 9.82 2.16 0.64
N ASP A 113 10.12 2.14 -0.65
CA ASP A 113 10.13 3.34 -1.49
C ASP A 113 8.69 3.78 -1.79
N ARG A 114 7.79 2.80 -1.92
CA ARG A 114 6.36 3.01 -2.14
C ARG A 114 5.54 1.94 -1.42
N VAL A 115 4.30 2.29 -1.08
CA VAL A 115 3.31 1.36 -0.53
C VAL A 115 2.09 1.37 -1.43
N VAL A 116 1.82 0.27 -2.11
CA VAL A 116 0.62 0.05 -2.93
C VAL A 116 -0.41 -0.68 -2.08
N CYS A 117 -1.57 -0.08 -1.87
CA CYS A 117 -2.56 -0.66 -0.98
C CYS A 117 -4.00 -0.33 -1.37
N VAL A 118 -4.92 -1.22 -1.03
CA VAL A 118 -6.35 -0.93 -1.02
C VAL A 118 -6.71 -0.12 0.25
N ASP A 119 -7.96 0.38 0.34
CA ASP A 119 -8.44 1.18 1.48
C ASP A 119 -8.47 0.36 2.78
N THR A 120 -7.39 0.40 3.52
CA THR A 120 -7.18 -0.35 4.78
C THR A 120 -6.50 0.53 5.84
N SER A 121 -6.39 0.01 7.07
CA SER A 121 -5.63 0.66 8.15
C SER A 121 -4.15 0.91 7.78
N ILE A 122 -3.56 0.08 6.91
CA ILE A 122 -2.16 0.25 6.46
C ILE A 122 -2.03 1.50 5.56
N ALA A 123 -3.04 1.81 4.75
CA ALA A 123 -3.04 3.06 3.97
C ALA A 123 -2.93 4.29 4.88
N HIS A 124 -3.70 4.29 5.97
CA HIS A 124 -3.67 5.37 6.97
C HIS A 124 -2.34 5.41 7.73
N LEU A 125 -1.83 4.26 8.16
CA LEU A 125 -0.55 4.17 8.85
C LEU A 125 0.59 4.68 7.97
N ALA A 126 0.72 4.17 6.75
CA ALA A 126 1.74 4.57 5.80
C ALA A 126 1.67 6.08 5.46
N GLY A 127 0.46 6.61 5.28
CA GLY A 127 0.24 8.04 5.07
C GLY A 127 0.66 8.88 6.29
N ALA A 128 0.30 8.45 7.52
CA ALA A 128 0.60 9.14 8.76
C ALA A 128 2.11 9.19 9.07
N ILE A 129 2.88 8.17 8.70
CA ILE A 129 4.35 8.14 8.84
C ILE A 129 5.08 8.76 7.64
N GLY A 130 4.34 9.25 6.64
CA GLY A 130 4.88 9.99 5.49
C GLY A 130 5.57 9.12 4.44
N CYS A 131 5.07 7.91 4.19
CA CYS A 131 5.48 7.09 3.07
C CYS A 131 4.85 7.60 1.76
N ASN A 132 5.47 7.28 0.62
CA ASN A 132 4.82 7.41 -0.68
C ASN A 132 3.78 6.29 -0.80
N VAL A 133 2.52 6.64 -0.87
CA VAL A 133 1.41 5.68 -0.90
C VAL A 133 0.67 5.78 -2.22
N ASP A 134 0.45 4.64 -2.87
CA ASP A 134 -0.42 4.47 -4.02
C ASP A 134 -1.70 3.77 -3.56
N LEU A 135 -2.71 4.57 -3.23
CA LEU A 135 -3.98 4.08 -2.72
C LEU A 135 -4.89 3.68 -3.87
N MET A 136 -5.27 2.42 -3.91
CA MET A 136 -6.21 1.87 -4.89
C MET A 136 -7.64 1.92 -4.34
N LEU A 137 -8.50 2.68 -4.99
CA LEU A 137 -9.90 2.82 -4.59
C LEU A 137 -10.85 2.20 -5.61
N CYS A 138 -11.81 1.44 -5.09
CA CYS A 138 -12.98 1.03 -5.87
C CYS A 138 -13.99 2.19 -6.04
N ASN A 139 -15.02 1.98 -6.87
CA ASN A 139 -16.04 3.00 -7.14
C ASN A 139 -16.91 3.39 -5.94
N SER A 140 -16.98 2.52 -4.92
CA SER A 140 -17.74 2.73 -3.68
C SER A 140 -16.84 3.11 -2.51
N ALA A 141 -15.78 3.88 -2.79
CA ALA A 141 -14.83 4.33 -1.76
C ALA A 141 -15.51 5.16 -0.66
N ASP A 142 -14.91 5.15 0.52
CA ASP A 142 -15.35 5.94 1.65
C ASP A 142 -15.28 7.45 1.32
N ALA A 143 -16.24 8.21 1.87
CA ALA A 143 -16.36 9.66 1.66
C ALA A 143 -15.10 10.45 2.06
N ARG A 144 -14.26 9.91 2.97
CA ARG A 144 -12.98 10.52 3.37
C ARG A 144 -12.01 10.73 2.22
N TRP A 145 -12.13 9.92 1.16
CA TRP A 145 -11.28 10.00 -0.02
C TRP A 145 -11.86 10.89 -1.14
N HIS A 146 -12.96 11.58 -0.89
CA HIS A 146 -13.74 12.33 -1.87
C HIS A 146 -14.31 11.47 -3.02
N ALA A 147 -15.18 12.09 -3.81
CA ALA A 147 -15.75 11.44 -4.99
C ALA A 147 -14.80 11.48 -6.20
N SER A 148 -13.86 12.41 -6.23
CA SER A 148 -12.95 12.65 -7.35
C SER A 148 -11.59 13.15 -6.89
N GLY A 149 -10.66 13.29 -7.83
CA GLY A 149 -9.28 13.71 -7.54
C GLY A 149 -8.36 12.55 -7.22
N ASP A 150 -7.08 12.84 -7.30
CA ASP A 150 -5.98 11.88 -7.22
C ASP A 150 -5.05 12.12 -6.02
N LYS A 151 -5.35 13.12 -5.19
CA LYS A 151 -4.60 13.47 -3.99
C LYS A 151 -5.43 13.28 -2.73
N SER A 152 -4.77 12.88 -1.66
CA SER A 152 -5.41 12.78 -0.34
C SER A 152 -5.37 14.12 0.37
N PRO A 153 -6.49 14.58 0.98
CA PRO A 153 -6.47 15.77 1.83
C PRO A 153 -5.79 15.51 3.19
N TRP A 154 -5.61 14.25 3.55
CA TRP A 154 -5.05 13.83 4.85
C TRP A 154 -3.54 13.57 4.81
N TYR A 155 -3.01 13.14 3.65
CA TYR A 155 -1.64 12.63 3.54
C TYR A 155 -0.97 13.19 2.29
N SER A 156 0.00 14.07 2.47
CA SER A 156 0.65 14.82 1.37
C SER A 156 1.40 13.95 0.36
N ARG A 157 1.77 12.72 0.75
CA ARG A 157 2.52 11.77 -0.09
C ARG A 157 1.66 10.59 -0.57
N MET A 158 0.34 10.76 -0.55
CA MET A 158 -0.58 9.75 -1.01
C MET A 158 -1.17 10.11 -2.37
N GLN A 159 -0.87 9.30 -3.36
CA GLN A 159 -1.50 9.31 -4.67
C GLN A 159 -2.71 8.39 -4.64
N ILE A 160 -3.87 8.89 -5.08
CA ILE A 160 -5.10 8.11 -5.16
C ILE A 160 -5.30 7.63 -6.60
N HIS A 161 -5.42 6.33 -6.78
CA HIS A 161 -5.79 5.70 -8.04
C HIS A 161 -7.23 5.20 -7.92
N ARG A 162 -8.07 5.61 -8.87
CA ARG A 162 -9.49 5.23 -8.86
C ARG A 162 -9.77 4.23 -9.98
N LYS A 163 -10.43 3.14 -9.59
CA LYS A 163 -10.92 2.15 -10.53
C LYS A 163 -12.12 2.74 -11.27
N ASN A 164 -12.11 2.69 -12.62
CA ASN A 164 -13.24 3.14 -13.41
C ASN A 164 -14.47 2.26 -13.18
N ARG A 165 -15.66 2.81 -13.42
CA ARG A 165 -16.90 2.02 -13.33
C ARG A 165 -16.88 0.90 -14.37
N GLY A 166 -17.07 -0.34 -13.93
CA GLY A 166 -17.02 -1.53 -14.79
C GLY A 166 -15.60 -2.02 -15.12
N GLU A 167 -14.54 -1.32 -14.69
CA GLU A 167 -13.18 -1.80 -14.86
C GLU A 167 -12.89 -2.98 -13.91
N ASP A 168 -12.20 -4.00 -14.40
CA ASP A 168 -11.73 -5.10 -13.57
C ASP A 168 -10.46 -4.73 -12.79
N TRP A 169 -10.19 -5.46 -11.70
CA TRP A 169 -9.02 -5.20 -10.86
C TRP A 169 -7.69 -5.45 -11.60
N SER A 170 -7.63 -6.44 -12.49
CA SER A 170 -6.40 -6.78 -13.21
C SER A 170 -5.87 -5.63 -14.08
N PRO A 171 -6.63 -5.06 -15.05
CA PRO A 171 -6.17 -3.92 -15.82
C PRO A 171 -5.96 -2.66 -14.98
N PHE A 172 -6.76 -2.47 -13.93
CA PHE A 172 -6.58 -1.36 -13.01
C PHE A 172 -5.24 -1.44 -12.27
N PHE A 173 -4.94 -2.58 -11.65
CA PHE A 173 -3.67 -2.79 -10.95
C PHE A 173 -2.47 -2.64 -11.88
N LYS A 174 -2.54 -3.23 -13.09
CA LYS A 174 -1.51 -3.06 -14.12
C LYS A 174 -1.23 -1.58 -14.39
N ARG A 175 -2.26 -0.76 -14.57
CA ARG A 175 -2.12 0.69 -14.80
C ARG A 175 -1.46 1.41 -13.62
N VAL A 176 -1.79 1.02 -12.38
CA VAL A 176 -1.16 1.56 -11.17
C VAL A 176 0.34 1.23 -11.14
N VAL A 177 0.70 -0.02 -11.38
CA VAL A 177 2.10 -0.48 -11.35
C VAL A 177 2.93 0.18 -12.45
N GLU A 178 2.40 0.33 -13.65
CA GLU A 178 3.08 1.04 -14.75
C GLU A 178 3.30 2.53 -14.42
N SER A 179 2.34 3.18 -13.77
CA SER A 179 2.51 4.56 -13.29
C SER A 179 3.65 4.68 -12.28
N ILE A 180 3.74 3.75 -11.35
CA ILE A 180 4.83 3.68 -10.35
C ILE A 180 6.17 3.47 -11.05
N ARG A 181 6.24 2.56 -12.01
CA ARG A 181 7.46 2.27 -12.77
C ARG A 181 7.99 3.53 -13.47
N GLN A 182 7.12 4.31 -14.10
CA GLN A 182 7.51 5.56 -14.75
C GLN A 182 8.10 6.58 -13.77
N ILE A 183 7.51 6.71 -12.57
CA ILE A 183 8.00 7.62 -11.53
C ILE A 183 9.37 7.17 -11.01
N GLU A 184 9.54 5.89 -10.71
CA GLU A 184 10.80 5.36 -10.17
C GLU A 184 11.95 5.42 -11.19
N LEU A 185 11.67 5.18 -12.47
CA LEU A 185 12.67 5.32 -13.53
C LEU A 185 13.10 6.77 -13.78
N SER A 186 12.21 7.74 -13.55
CA SER A 186 12.55 9.18 -13.68
C SER A 186 13.37 9.73 -12.53
N ASN A 187 13.52 8.98 -11.43
CA ASN A 187 14.28 9.36 -10.23
C ASN A 187 15.68 8.71 -10.18
N LEU A 188 16.04 7.89 -11.18
CA LEU A 188 17.36 7.26 -11.34
C LEU A 188 18.26 8.10 -12.25
#